data_36e1db705e7d1fc6aec1c888c25f4ca5
#
_entry.id   36e1db705e7d1fc6aec1c888c25f4ca5
#
_cell.length_a   1.000
_cell.length_b   1.000
_cell.length_c   1.000
_cell.angle_alpha   90.00
_cell.angle_beta   90.00
_cell.angle_gamma   90.00
#
_symmetry.space_group_name_H-M   'P 1'
#
loop_
_entity.id
_entity.type
_entity.pdbx_description
1 polymer ?
#
loop_
_entity_poly.entity_id
_entity_poly.type
_entity_poly.pdbx_seq_one_letter_code
_entity_poly.pdbx_strand_id
1 'polypeptide(L)'
;MLAVHAGLVLGLHPMFGPDVTSLAKQVIVCCDGRGAEQYQWLLEQMQIWGARLHSVTAKEHDDAMSFIQALRHFTTYAYGYHLFEEKADIKCLLALSSPIYRLELAMVGRLFAQDPALYADIILSSEQNLVLIRRYHQRMGEAIQRLEKGDRQAFISHFEEVSAYFGDYAQQFLKESKQLLAQASDRRHHD
;
A
#
# COMPACT_ATOMS: atom_id res chain seq x y z
N MET A 1 -2.79 6.38 -24.69
CA MET A 1 -3.22 5.19 -25.47
C MET A 1 -4.47 5.47 -26.29
N LEU A 2 -5.57 5.99 -25.72
CA LEU A 2 -6.82 6.26 -26.46
C LEU A 2 -6.64 7.17 -27.70
N ALA A 3 -5.71 8.11 -27.65
CA ALA A 3 -5.46 9.04 -28.75
C ALA A 3 -4.68 8.43 -29.93
N VAL A 4 -3.92 7.36 -29.70
CA VAL A 4 -2.99 6.79 -30.70
C VAL A 4 -3.35 5.39 -31.17
N HIS A 5 -4.30 4.71 -30.48
CA HIS A 5 -4.76 3.38 -30.82
C HIS A 5 -6.23 3.42 -31.24
N ALA A 6 -6.54 2.93 -32.44
CA ALA A 6 -7.90 2.99 -33.01
C ALA A 6 -8.81 1.84 -32.55
N GLY A 7 -8.27 0.75 -32.03
CA GLY A 7 -9.00 -0.45 -31.60
C GLY A 7 -9.62 -0.35 -30.23
N LEU A 8 -10.06 -1.50 -29.72
CA LEU A 8 -10.61 -1.65 -28.36
C LEU A 8 -9.54 -1.31 -27.33
N VAL A 9 -9.93 -0.65 -26.26
CA VAL A 9 -9.02 -0.29 -25.15
C VAL A 9 -9.74 -0.56 -23.82
N LEU A 10 -9.12 -1.39 -22.99
CA LEU A 10 -9.52 -1.64 -21.60
C LEU A 10 -8.27 -1.52 -20.73
N GLY A 11 -8.33 -0.72 -19.69
CA GLY A 11 -7.31 -0.66 -18.66
C GLY A 11 -7.59 -1.72 -17.60
N LEU A 12 -6.61 -2.57 -17.30
CA LEU A 12 -6.71 -3.59 -16.24
C LEU A 12 -5.50 -3.45 -15.32
N HIS A 13 -5.76 -3.40 -14.02
CA HIS A 13 -4.73 -3.42 -13.00
C HIS A 13 -5.02 -4.53 -11.98
N PRO A 14 -4.35 -5.69 -12.07
CA PRO A 14 -4.39 -6.71 -11.03
C PRO A 14 -3.76 -6.17 -9.74
N MET A 15 -4.54 -6.17 -8.64
CA MET A 15 -4.08 -5.68 -7.33
C MET A 15 -3.37 -6.77 -6.53
N PHE A 16 -2.59 -7.62 -7.21
CA PHE A 16 -1.88 -8.75 -6.63
C PHE A 16 -0.58 -9.02 -7.39
N GLY A 17 0.38 -9.65 -6.71
CA GLY A 17 1.67 -10.02 -7.29
C GLY A 17 1.64 -11.36 -8.02
N PRO A 18 2.75 -11.77 -8.65
CA PRO A 18 2.86 -13.01 -9.45
C PRO A 18 2.74 -14.29 -8.64
N ASP A 19 2.86 -14.24 -7.31
CA ASP A 19 2.79 -15.40 -6.43
C ASP A 19 1.37 -15.95 -6.22
N VAL A 20 0.37 -15.31 -6.82
CA VAL A 20 -1.04 -15.70 -6.70
C VAL A 20 -1.33 -16.86 -7.65
N THR A 21 -1.83 -17.98 -7.12
CA THR A 21 -2.11 -19.19 -7.87
C THR A 21 -3.51 -19.24 -8.49
N SER A 22 -4.40 -18.32 -8.12
CA SER A 22 -5.79 -18.29 -8.56
C SER A 22 -6.32 -16.85 -8.52
N LEU A 23 -7.24 -16.52 -9.43
CA LEU A 23 -7.96 -15.25 -9.44
C LEU A 23 -9.08 -15.17 -8.36
N ALA A 24 -9.43 -16.29 -7.73
CA ALA A 24 -10.48 -16.35 -6.74
C ALA A 24 -10.27 -15.33 -5.62
N LYS A 25 -11.23 -14.43 -5.43
CA LYS A 25 -11.22 -13.31 -4.46
C LYS A 25 -10.18 -12.22 -4.73
N GLN A 26 -9.38 -12.32 -5.78
CA GLN A 26 -8.43 -11.27 -6.16
C GLN A 26 -9.16 -10.08 -6.76
N VAL A 27 -8.64 -8.89 -6.47
CA VAL A 27 -9.17 -7.63 -7.01
C VAL A 27 -8.46 -7.28 -8.31
N ILE A 28 -9.25 -6.96 -9.34
CA ILE A 28 -8.76 -6.38 -10.59
C ILE A 28 -9.50 -5.05 -10.79
N VAL A 29 -8.75 -3.96 -10.84
CA VAL A 29 -9.32 -2.65 -11.17
C VAL A 29 -9.45 -2.54 -12.69
N CYS A 30 -10.63 -2.10 -13.14
CA CYS A 30 -10.98 -1.97 -14.55
C CYS A 30 -11.23 -0.49 -14.85
N CYS A 31 -10.59 0.02 -15.91
CA CYS A 31 -10.83 1.36 -16.42
C CYS A 31 -11.34 1.24 -17.86
N ASP A 32 -12.61 1.61 -18.07
CA ASP A 32 -13.22 1.57 -19.40
C ASP A 32 -12.52 2.57 -20.33
N GLY A 33 -12.14 2.09 -21.51
CA GLY A 33 -11.56 2.89 -22.56
C GLY A 33 -12.48 3.04 -23.75
N ARG A 34 -12.26 2.21 -24.79
CA ARG A 34 -13.04 2.25 -26.02
C ARG A 34 -13.63 0.90 -26.33
N GLY A 35 -14.94 0.86 -26.66
CA GLY A 35 -15.64 -0.32 -27.12
C GLY A 35 -16.02 -1.28 -26.01
N ALA A 36 -16.53 -0.77 -24.89
CA ALA A 36 -16.86 -1.54 -23.68
C ALA A 36 -17.70 -2.79 -23.95
N GLU A 37 -18.70 -2.68 -24.83
CA GLU A 37 -19.58 -3.82 -25.18
C GLU A 37 -18.82 -5.00 -25.80
N GLN A 38 -17.70 -4.73 -26.48
CA GLN A 38 -16.97 -5.76 -27.22
C GLN A 38 -15.98 -6.54 -26.35
N TYR A 39 -15.60 -6.03 -25.18
CA TYR A 39 -14.74 -6.75 -24.23
C TYR A 39 -15.47 -7.21 -22.97
N GLN A 40 -16.78 -7.05 -22.90
CA GLN A 40 -17.60 -7.49 -21.77
C GLN A 40 -17.40 -8.98 -21.45
N TRP A 41 -17.26 -9.82 -22.48
CA TRP A 41 -16.98 -11.23 -22.33
C TRP A 41 -15.72 -11.52 -21.50
N LEU A 42 -14.68 -10.69 -21.62
CA LEU A 42 -13.43 -10.86 -20.85
C LEU A 42 -13.66 -10.56 -19.37
N LEU A 43 -14.40 -9.50 -19.06
CA LEU A 43 -14.77 -9.15 -17.70
C LEU A 43 -15.62 -10.24 -17.04
N GLU A 44 -16.60 -10.76 -17.76
CA GLU A 44 -17.44 -11.90 -17.31
C GLU A 44 -16.59 -13.14 -17.06
N GLN A 45 -15.64 -13.43 -17.95
CA GLN A 45 -14.76 -14.58 -17.78
C GLN A 45 -13.88 -14.45 -16.54
N MET A 46 -13.35 -13.26 -16.25
CA MET A 46 -12.59 -13.01 -15.02
C MET A 46 -13.45 -13.19 -13.75
N GLN A 47 -14.71 -12.78 -13.79
CA GLN A 47 -15.67 -13.02 -12.70
C GLN A 47 -15.96 -14.52 -12.52
N ILE A 48 -16.13 -15.27 -13.62
CA ILE A 48 -16.28 -16.74 -13.57
C ILE A 48 -15.04 -17.38 -12.91
N TRP A 49 -13.85 -16.87 -13.15
CA TRP A 49 -12.63 -17.33 -12.48
C TRP A 49 -12.51 -16.86 -11.01
N GLY A 50 -13.52 -16.13 -10.52
CA GLY A 50 -13.65 -15.70 -9.13
C GLY A 50 -12.99 -14.37 -8.80
N ALA A 51 -12.54 -13.62 -9.81
CA ALA A 51 -12.02 -12.26 -9.60
C ALA A 51 -13.11 -11.29 -9.13
N ARG A 52 -12.72 -10.33 -8.31
CA ARG A 52 -13.55 -9.18 -7.93
C ARG A 52 -13.16 -8.00 -8.80
N LEU A 53 -14.03 -7.66 -9.75
CA LEU A 53 -13.80 -6.51 -10.62
C LEU A 53 -14.27 -5.23 -9.93
N HIS A 54 -13.47 -4.18 -10.02
CA HIS A 54 -13.79 -2.86 -9.50
C HIS A 54 -13.60 -1.83 -10.61
N SER A 55 -14.71 -1.29 -11.13
CA SER A 55 -14.69 -0.32 -12.21
C SER A 55 -14.53 1.10 -11.67
N VAL A 56 -13.57 1.83 -12.20
CA VAL A 56 -13.27 3.22 -11.88
C VAL A 56 -12.84 3.97 -13.14
N THR A 57 -12.84 5.27 -13.09
CA THR A 57 -12.18 6.08 -14.12
C THR A 57 -10.65 5.98 -13.99
N ALA A 58 -9.92 6.23 -15.08
CA ALA A 58 -8.46 6.25 -15.06
C ALA A 58 -7.92 7.28 -14.03
N LYS A 59 -8.62 8.42 -13.88
CA LYS A 59 -8.25 9.43 -12.89
C LYS A 59 -8.41 8.94 -11.45
N GLU A 60 -9.53 8.32 -11.12
CA GLU A 60 -9.76 7.74 -9.79
C GLU A 60 -8.74 6.64 -9.48
N HIS A 61 -8.42 5.80 -10.48
CA HIS A 61 -7.38 4.80 -10.36
C HIS A 61 -6.03 5.45 -10.01
N ASP A 62 -5.59 6.44 -10.79
CA ASP A 62 -4.27 7.06 -10.61
C ASP A 62 -4.18 7.82 -9.27
N ASP A 63 -5.24 8.52 -8.88
CA ASP A 63 -5.34 9.17 -7.58
C ASP A 63 -5.22 8.16 -6.43
N ALA A 64 -5.90 7.01 -6.51
CA ALA A 64 -5.80 5.94 -5.51
C ALA A 64 -4.42 5.29 -5.49
N MET A 65 -3.82 5.00 -6.66
CA MET A 65 -2.50 4.36 -6.76
C MET A 65 -1.37 5.25 -6.24
N SER A 66 -1.54 6.56 -6.27
CA SER A 66 -0.60 7.48 -5.63
C SER A 66 -0.44 7.19 -4.12
N PHE A 67 -1.52 6.78 -3.42
CA PHE A 67 -1.46 6.38 -2.01
C PHE A 67 -1.11 4.90 -1.84
N ILE A 68 -1.82 4.01 -2.56
CA ILE A 68 -1.73 2.55 -2.38
C ILE A 68 -0.37 2.02 -2.80
N GLN A 69 0.21 2.58 -3.86
CA GLN A 69 1.49 2.14 -4.42
C GLN A 69 2.60 3.15 -4.16
N ALA A 70 2.56 4.34 -4.76
CA ALA A 70 3.70 5.23 -4.75
C ALA A 70 4.10 5.68 -3.33
N LEU A 71 3.18 6.26 -2.57
CA LEU A 71 3.48 6.72 -1.21
C LEU A 71 3.81 5.55 -0.28
N ARG A 72 3.05 4.45 -0.36
CA ARG A 72 3.27 3.26 0.48
C ARG A 72 4.62 2.62 0.22
N HIS A 73 5.04 2.45 -1.03
CA HIS A 73 6.35 1.90 -1.36
C HIS A 73 7.47 2.86 -0.97
N PHE A 74 7.29 4.16 -1.21
CA PHE A 74 8.26 5.16 -0.81
C PHE A 74 8.47 5.17 0.72
N THR A 75 7.42 5.15 1.52
CA THR A 75 7.55 5.14 2.99
C THR A 75 8.23 3.88 3.51
N THR A 76 7.96 2.73 2.90
CA THR A 76 8.64 1.46 3.22
C THR A 76 10.13 1.52 2.85
N TYR A 77 10.44 2.04 1.67
CA TYR A 77 11.83 2.28 1.24
C TYR A 77 12.55 3.25 2.20
N ALA A 78 11.92 4.38 2.52
CA ALA A 78 12.50 5.40 3.38
C ALA A 78 12.80 4.86 4.80
N TYR A 79 11.92 4.01 5.34
CA TYR A 79 12.17 3.37 6.62
C TYR A 79 13.34 2.38 6.55
N GLY A 80 13.40 1.52 5.53
CA GLY A 80 14.53 0.62 5.34
C GLY A 80 15.85 1.35 5.07
N TYR A 81 15.81 2.44 4.32
CA TYR A 81 16.95 3.32 4.10
C TYR A 81 17.44 3.94 5.43
N HIS A 82 16.51 4.40 6.27
CA HIS A 82 16.86 4.90 7.60
C HIS A 82 17.55 3.84 8.47
N LEU A 83 17.01 2.61 8.51
CA LEU A 83 17.65 1.50 9.24
C LEU A 83 19.08 1.24 8.74
N PHE A 84 19.32 1.35 7.44
CA PHE A 84 20.64 1.19 6.83
C PHE A 84 21.60 2.30 7.24
N GLU A 85 21.19 3.57 7.19
CA GLU A 85 22.03 4.71 7.58
C GLU A 85 22.40 4.67 9.09
N GLU A 86 21.45 4.28 9.94
CA GLU A 86 21.66 4.10 11.39
C GLU A 86 22.44 2.83 11.72
N LYS A 87 22.75 1.98 10.74
CA LYS A 87 23.42 0.67 10.91
C LYS A 87 22.72 -0.21 11.94
N ALA A 88 21.39 -0.20 11.93
CA ALA A 88 20.56 -0.93 12.87
C ALA A 88 20.84 -2.43 12.81
N ASP A 89 21.07 -3.07 13.95
CA ASP A 89 21.23 -4.52 14.03
C ASP A 89 19.88 -5.22 13.87
N ILE A 90 19.60 -5.65 12.66
CA ILE A 90 18.34 -6.32 12.29
C ILE A 90 18.10 -7.58 13.14
N LYS A 91 19.16 -8.34 13.48
CA LYS A 91 19.05 -9.54 14.30
C LYS A 91 18.62 -9.19 15.72
N CYS A 92 19.20 -8.14 16.30
CA CYS A 92 18.82 -7.63 17.61
C CYS A 92 17.37 -7.09 17.59
N LEU A 93 17.01 -6.30 16.58
CA LEU A 93 15.64 -5.79 16.43
C LEU A 93 14.61 -6.93 16.35
N LEU A 94 14.90 -7.99 15.59
CA LEU A 94 14.03 -9.17 15.50
C LEU A 94 13.90 -9.90 16.85
N ALA A 95 15.01 -10.08 17.58
CA ALA A 95 15.01 -10.75 18.86
C ALA A 95 14.17 -10.03 19.93
N LEU A 96 14.14 -8.71 19.87
CA LEU A 96 13.41 -7.86 20.82
C LEU A 96 12.01 -7.44 20.32
N SER A 97 11.63 -7.88 19.12
CA SER A 97 10.41 -7.38 18.46
C SER A 97 9.12 -7.94 19.04
N SER A 98 8.12 -7.05 19.14
CA SER A 98 6.72 -7.49 19.25
C SER A 98 6.24 -8.12 17.92
N PRO A 99 5.13 -8.89 17.93
CA PRO A 99 4.53 -9.43 16.71
C PRO A 99 4.22 -8.36 15.65
N ILE A 100 3.77 -7.18 16.07
CA ILE A 100 3.49 -6.05 15.19
C ILE A 100 4.75 -5.57 14.49
N TYR A 101 5.80 -5.26 15.27
CA TYR A 101 7.05 -4.77 14.72
C TYR A 101 7.72 -5.80 13.78
N ARG A 102 7.65 -7.09 14.14
CA ARG A 102 8.16 -8.17 13.28
C ARG A 102 7.45 -8.19 11.93
N LEU A 103 6.12 -8.01 11.91
CA LEU A 103 5.35 -7.96 10.67
C LEU A 103 5.74 -6.73 9.83
N GLU A 104 5.87 -5.56 10.44
CA GLU A 104 6.31 -4.34 9.78
C GLU A 104 7.71 -4.51 9.16
N LEU A 105 8.65 -5.04 9.93
CA LEU A 105 10.02 -5.28 9.45
C LEU A 105 10.06 -6.32 8.34
N ALA A 106 9.22 -7.36 8.38
CA ALA A 106 9.08 -8.34 7.31
C ALA A 106 8.56 -7.69 6.02
N MET A 107 7.64 -6.73 6.12
CA MET A 107 7.15 -5.98 4.93
C MET A 107 8.21 -5.06 4.35
N VAL A 108 9.07 -4.48 5.19
CA VAL A 108 10.25 -3.72 4.74
C VAL A 108 11.22 -4.65 4.01
N GLY A 109 11.61 -5.77 4.63
CA GLY A 109 12.50 -6.76 4.02
C GLY A 109 11.95 -7.33 2.71
N ARG A 110 10.63 -7.57 2.64
CA ARG A 110 9.97 -8.02 1.40
C ARG A 110 10.16 -7.03 0.25
N LEU A 111 10.11 -5.73 0.50
CA LEU A 111 10.34 -4.73 -0.55
C LEU A 111 11.76 -4.84 -1.10
N PHE A 112 12.76 -4.93 -0.23
CA PHE A 112 14.17 -4.99 -0.63
C PHE A 112 14.60 -6.36 -1.21
N ALA A 113 13.77 -7.39 -1.09
CA ALA A 113 14.00 -8.69 -1.70
C ALA A 113 13.49 -8.79 -3.14
N GLN A 114 12.86 -7.74 -3.67
CA GLN A 114 12.26 -7.71 -5.00
C GLN A 114 13.06 -6.79 -5.95
N ASP A 115 12.64 -6.74 -7.23
CA ASP A 115 13.32 -5.94 -8.25
C ASP A 115 13.23 -4.43 -7.94
N PRO A 116 14.36 -3.75 -7.72
CA PRO A 116 14.38 -2.32 -7.44
C PRO A 116 13.89 -1.46 -8.61
N ALA A 117 14.05 -1.91 -9.87
CA ALA A 117 13.58 -1.18 -11.02
C ALA A 117 12.06 -1.06 -11.04
N LEU A 118 11.35 -2.15 -10.71
CA LEU A 118 9.90 -2.13 -10.59
C LEU A 118 9.41 -1.06 -9.58
N TYR A 119 10.04 -0.96 -8.42
CA TYR A 119 9.65 0.03 -7.41
C TYR A 119 10.00 1.46 -7.82
N ALA A 120 11.15 1.66 -8.50
CA ALA A 120 11.49 2.95 -9.07
C ALA A 120 10.45 3.39 -10.10
N ASP A 121 10.06 2.51 -11.01
CA ASP A 121 9.05 2.79 -12.04
C ASP A 121 7.69 3.13 -11.41
N ILE A 122 7.25 2.40 -10.40
CA ILE A 122 5.99 2.68 -9.68
C ILE A 122 6.03 4.07 -9.02
N ILE A 123 7.10 4.37 -8.29
CA ILE A 123 7.20 5.63 -7.54
C ILE A 123 7.31 6.82 -8.50
N LEU A 124 8.08 6.67 -9.58
CA LEU A 124 8.35 7.72 -10.55
C LEU A 124 7.32 7.81 -11.70
N SER A 125 6.29 6.96 -11.70
CA SER A 125 5.30 6.86 -12.79
C SER A 125 4.54 8.17 -13.06
N SER A 126 4.51 9.09 -12.11
CA SER A 126 3.75 10.34 -12.20
C SER A 126 4.41 11.45 -11.36
N GLU A 127 4.38 12.69 -11.89
CA GLU A 127 4.78 13.88 -11.10
C GLU A 127 3.88 14.07 -9.85
N GLN A 128 2.62 13.66 -9.90
CA GLN A 128 1.70 13.74 -8.76
C GLN A 128 2.16 12.88 -7.59
N ASN A 129 2.82 11.75 -7.85
CA ASN A 129 3.42 10.91 -6.81
C ASN A 129 4.48 11.67 -6.02
N LEU A 130 5.37 12.39 -6.71
CA LEU A 130 6.40 13.21 -6.06
C LEU A 130 5.79 14.37 -5.25
N VAL A 131 4.74 14.99 -5.77
CA VAL A 131 4.01 16.04 -5.05
C VAL A 131 3.38 15.48 -3.76
N LEU A 132 2.77 14.29 -3.82
CA LEU A 132 2.20 13.62 -2.65
C LEU A 132 3.28 13.27 -1.62
N ILE A 133 4.41 12.71 -2.06
CA ILE A 133 5.54 12.35 -1.20
C ILE A 133 6.11 13.59 -0.50
N ARG A 134 6.26 14.70 -1.21
CA ARG A 134 6.73 15.97 -0.61
C ARG A 134 5.75 16.49 0.45
N ARG A 135 4.45 16.41 0.22
CA ARG A 135 3.44 16.78 1.22
C ARG A 135 3.50 15.87 2.45
N TYR A 136 3.73 14.57 2.25
CA TYR A 136 3.93 13.63 3.36
C TYR A 136 5.16 14.01 4.18
N HIS A 137 6.30 14.25 3.54
CA HIS A 137 7.53 14.72 4.21
C HIS A 137 7.31 16.01 5.00
N GLN A 138 6.62 17.01 4.41
CA GLN A 138 6.28 18.24 5.13
C GLN A 138 5.47 17.94 6.40
N ARG A 139 4.45 17.08 6.32
CA ARG A 139 3.63 16.71 7.49
C ARG A 139 4.40 15.94 8.56
N MET A 140 5.37 15.13 8.16
CA MET A 140 6.31 14.52 9.11
C MET A 140 7.12 15.59 9.87
N GLY A 141 7.64 16.59 9.15
CA GLY A 141 8.33 17.72 9.78
C GLY A 141 7.43 18.49 10.77
N GLU A 142 6.19 18.76 10.40
CA GLU A 142 5.20 19.39 11.28
C GLU A 142 4.93 18.54 12.54
N ALA A 143 4.84 17.22 12.39
CA ALA A 143 4.66 16.30 13.51
C ALA A 143 5.87 16.30 14.44
N ILE A 144 7.09 16.29 13.89
CA ILE A 144 8.34 16.40 14.67
C ILE A 144 8.37 17.70 15.47
N GLN A 145 8.06 18.85 14.85
CA GLN A 145 8.02 20.14 15.53
C GLN A 145 7.00 20.17 16.70
N ARG A 146 5.90 19.44 16.60
CA ARG A 146 4.95 19.29 17.72
C ARG A 146 5.55 18.49 18.86
N LEU A 147 6.26 17.41 18.56
CA LEU A 147 6.94 16.60 19.57
C LEU A 147 8.06 17.40 20.28
N GLU A 148 8.83 18.19 19.53
CA GLU A 148 9.89 19.04 20.08
C GLU A 148 9.37 20.09 21.06
N LYS A 149 8.15 20.59 20.87
CA LYS A 149 7.48 21.50 21.82
C LYS A 149 7.10 20.85 23.14
N GLY A 150 7.10 19.51 23.21
CA GLY A 150 6.73 18.76 24.41
C GLY A 150 5.26 18.91 24.82
N ASP A 151 4.41 19.46 23.96
CA ASP A 151 2.97 19.64 24.23
C ASP A 151 2.22 18.33 24.06
N ARG A 152 2.22 17.55 25.14
CA ARG A 152 1.53 16.27 25.20
C ARG A 152 0.03 16.40 24.90
N GLN A 153 -0.63 17.47 25.37
CA GLN A 153 -2.07 17.62 25.16
C GLN A 153 -2.40 17.93 23.71
N ALA A 154 -1.63 18.80 23.04
CA ALA A 154 -1.79 19.05 21.62
C ALA A 154 -1.58 17.78 20.78
N PHE A 155 -0.62 16.92 21.16
CA PHE A 155 -0.43 15.62 20.48
C PHE A 155 -1.66 14.72 20.63
N ILE A 156 -2.21 14.60 21.85
CA ILE A 156 -3.42 13.78 22.11
C ILE A 156 -4.60 14.30 21.30
N SER A 157 -4.88 15.60 21.34
CA SER A 157 -6.00 16.19 20.60
C SER A 157 -5.89 15.93 19.09
N HIS A 158 -4.70 16.09 18.52
CA HIS A 158 -4.49 15.79 17.10
C HIS A 158 -4.62 14.29 16.79
N PHE A 159 -4.20 13.41 17.70
CA PHE A 159 -4.42 11.96 17.55
C PHE A 159 -5.91 11.62 17.54
N GLU A 160 -6.70 12.27 18.39
CA GLU A 160 -8.17 12.10 18.44
C GLU A 160 -8.85 12.59 17.16
N GLU A 161 -8.40 13.71 16.58
CA GLU A 161 -8.86 14.20 15.27
C GLU A 161 -8.61 13.15 14.16
N VAL A 162 -7.41 12.58 14.11
CA VAL A 162 -7.06 11.53 13.14
C VAL A 162 -7.88 10.28 13.41
N SER A 163 -8.09 9.89 14.66
CA SER A 163 -8.95 8.75 15.03
C SER A 163 -10.39 8.95 14.57
N ALA A 164 -10.93 10.15 14.75
CA ALA A 164 -12.28 10.50 14.28
C ALA A 164 -12.39 10.44 12.74
N TYR A 165 -11.33 10.81 12.01
CA TYR A 165 -11.27 10.66 10.56
C TYR A 165 -11.36 9.18 10.11
N PHE A 166 -10.71 8.25 10.84
CA PHE A 166 -10.83 6.82 10.57
C PHE A 166 -12.21 6.25 10.91
N GLY A 167 -12.91 6.84 11.88
CA GLY A 167 -14.24 6.40 12.29
C GLY A 167 -14.31 4.91 12.63
N ASP A 168 -15.34 4.22 12.13
CA ASP A 168 -15.54 2.79 12.38
C ASP A 168 -14.42 1.88 11.85
N TYR A 169 -13.70 2.33 10.82
CA TYR A 169 -12.56 1.59 10.28
C TYR A 169 -11.45 1.38 11.30
N ALA A 170 -11.25 2.30 12.25
CA ALA A 170 -10.24 2.13 13.30
C ALA A 170 -10.49 0.86 14.12
N GLN A 171 -11.74 0.60 14.52
CA GLN A 171 -12.11 -0.59 15.27
C GLN A 171 -12.12 -1.86 14.42
N GLN A 172 -12.55 -1.76 13.17
CA GLN A 172 -12.49 -2.86 12.21
C GLN A 172 -11.04 -3.31 12.00
N PHE A 173 -10.13 -2.40 11.70
CA PHE A 173 -8.71 -2.70 11.47
C PHE A 173 -8.02 -3.23 12.72
N LEU A 174 -8.42 -2.78 13.92
CA LEU A 174 -7.94 -3.35 15.18
C LEU A 174 -8.31 -4.84 15.31
N LYS A 175 -9.51 -5.24 14.89
CA LYS A 175 -9.94 -6.65 14.91
C LYS A 175 -9.21 -7.47 13.86
N GLU A 176 -9.11 -6.98 12.63
CA GLU A 176 -8.42 -7.65 11.52
C GLU A 176 -6.94 -7.86 11.83
N SER A 177 -6.26 -6.81 12.33
CA SER A 177 -4.85 -6.91 12.70
C SER A 177 -4.60 -7.91 13.83
N LYS A 178 -5.49 -8.02 14.83
CA LYS A 178 -5.38 -9.06 15.86
C LYS A 178 -5.40 -10.48 15.29
N GLN A 179 -6.25 -10.74 14.30
CA GLN A 179 -6.32 -12.05 13.66
C GLN A 179 -5.03 -12.38 12.88
N LEU A 180 -4.52 -11.41 12.11
CA LEU A 180 -3.25 -11.57 11.38
C LEU A 180 -2.07 -11.81 12.32
N LEU A 181 -2.01 -11.07 13.43
CA LEU A 181 -0.95 -11.22 14.43
C LEU A 181 -0.99 -12.55 15.17
N ALA A 182 -2.17 -13.09 15.45
CA ALA A 182 -2.31 -14.42 16.02
C ALA A 182 -1.75 -15.49 15.10
N GLN A 183 -2.07 -15.45 13.79
CA GLN A 183 -1.51 -16.37 12.81
C GLN A 183 0.01 -16.25 12.64
N ALA A 184 0.56 -15.03 12.73
CA ALA A 184 1.99 -14.80 12.65
C ALA A 184 2.75 -15.29 13.90
N SER A 185 2.08 -15.33 15.06
CA SER A 185 2.67 -15.81 16.33
C SER A 185 2.82 -17.32 16.36
N ASP A 186 1.88 -18.08 15.80
CA ASP A 186 1.91 -19.55 15.78
C ASP A 186 3.13 -20.12 15.01
N ARG A 187 3.65 -19.38 14.03
CA ARG A 187 4.79 -19.80 13.22
C ARG A 187 6.15 -19.69 13.93
N ARG A 188 6.23 -19.02 15.07
CA ARG A 188 7.48 -18.87 15.84
C ARG A 188 7.89 -20.11 16.64
N HIS A 189 7.00 -21.08 16.79
CA HIS A 189 7.24 -22.30 17.58
C HIS A 189 7.74 -23.48 16.73
N HIS A 190 8.01 -23.26 15.43
CA HIS A 190 8.44 -24.30 14.50
C HIS A 190 9.85 -24.08 13.89
N ASP A 191 10.58 -23.04 14.31
CA ASP A 191 11.99 -22.78 14.02
C ASP A 191 12.82 -22.89 15.32
#